data_5b77528e761749098a106813ebad88bc
#
_entry.id   5b77528e761749098a106813ebad88bc
#
_cell.length_a   1.000
_cell.length_b   1.000
_cell.length_c   1.000
_cell.angle_alpha   90.00
_cell.angle_beta   90.00
_cell.angle_gamma   90.00
#
_symmetry.space_group_name_H-M   'P 1'
#
loop_
_entity.id
_entity.type
_entity.pdbx_description
1 polymer ?
#
loop_
_entity_poly.entity_id
_entity_poly.type
_entity_poly.pdbx_seq_one_letter_code
_entity_poly.pdbx_strand_id
1 'polypeptide(L)'
;QQYLERRGRNRQVLVENATDPVDPHDRTLAYLYTLDGDSLQLALLEAGLASAIVIAPNDRHLDEYAAAETRARLAGKGIWGVSTYRPRHAMTMTPKDRGYGFVRGRVQRTVLGKKWLEFHLARNFVILIQRARWQQYFRYSPCRLDQADVVVRGWVSGKGKRLRTTISHPFMLERCADTGQSLCHWSAAAVRLAQ
;
A
#
# COMPACT_ATOMS: atom_id res chain seq x y z
N GLN A 1 1.01 13.47 -13.37
CA GLN A 1 1.19 14.92 -13.38
C GLN A 1 0.13 15.60 -14.25
N GLN A 2 0.02 15.31 -15.57
CA GLN A 2 -0.95 15.93 -16.50
C GLN A 2 -2.42 15.85 -16.04
N TYR A 3 -2.82 14.77 -15.33
CA TYR A 3 -4.19 14.62 -14.82
C TYR A 3 -4.50 15.63 -13.73
N LEU A 4 -3.59 15.83 -12.76
CA LEU A 4 -3.72 16.82 -11.70
C LEU A 4 -3.58 18.23 -12.25
N GLU A 5 -2.70 18.48 -13.24
CA GLU A 5 -2.57 19.78 -13.90
C GLU A 5 -3.87 20.21 -14.55
N ARG A 6 -4.58 19.31 -15.23
CA ARG A 6 -5.88 19.62 -15.84
C ARG A 6 -6.97 19.94 -14.81
N ARG A 7 -6.94 19.35 -13.62
CA ARG A 7 -7.97 19.55 -12.58
C ARG A 7 -7.62 20.62 -11.57
N GLY A 8 -6.34 20.90 -11.31
CA GLY A 8 -5.90 21.75 -10.21
C GLY A 8 -5.01 22.94 -10.60
N ARG A 9 -4.43 22.96 -11.82
CA ARG A 9 -3.53 24.05 -12.21
C ARG A 9 -4.27 25.39 -12.27
N ASN A 10 -3.76 26.37 -11.51
CA ASN A 10 -4.35 27.71 -11.38
C ASN A 10 -5.80 27.72 -10.85
N ARG A 11 -6.19 26.69 -10.08
CA ARG A 11 -7.49 26.61 -9.42
C ARG A 11 -7.30 26.65 -7.91
N GLN A 12 -8.24 27.24 -7.21
CA GLN A 12 -8.33 27.12 -5.76
C GLN A 12 -8.79 25.73 -5.39
N VAL A 13 -8.27 25.21 -4.28
CA VAL A 13 -8.66 23.92 -3.70
C VAL A 13 -8.98 24.10 -2.22
N LEU A 14 -9.91 23.29 -1.74
CA LEU A 14 -10.17 23.17 -0.31
C LEU A 14 -9.16 22.18 0.27
N VAL A 15 -8.60 22.52 1.42
CA VAL A 15 -7.59 21.71 2.13
C VAL A 15 -8.19 21.28 3.46
N GLU A 16 -8.29 19.96 3.64
CA GLU A 16 -8.63 19.34 4.92
C GLU A 16 -7.35 18.74 5.50
N ASN A 17 -6.92 19.23 6.66
CA ASN A 17 -5.73 18.69 7.31
C ASN A 17 -5.95 17.25 7.78
N ALA A 18 -4.94 16.42 7.61
CA ALA A 18 -4.91 15.09 8.20
C ALA A 18 -4.87 15.16 9.74
N THR A 19 -5.18 14.06 10.41
CA THR A 19 -5.14 13.95 11.88
C THR A 19 -3.73 14.23 12.42
N ASP A 20 -2.71 13.69 11.74
CA ASP A 20 -1.29 14.05 11.91
C ASP A 20 -0.88 14.83 10.65
N PRO A 21 -0.78 16.17 10.73
CA PRO A 21 -0.72 17.00 9.52
C PRO A 21 0.68 17.10 8.92
N VAL A 22 1.72 16.57 9.57
CA VAL A 22 3.10 16.68 9.10
C VAL A 22 3.79 15.34 9.14
N ASP A 23 4.47 14.97 8.05
CA ASP A 23 5.26 13.75 8.02
C ASP A 23 6.69 13.98 8.58
N PRO A 24 7.50 12.89 8.78
CA PRO A 24 8.89 13.01 9.26
C PRO A 24 9.85 13.79 8.34
N HIS A 25 9.39 14.25 7.19
CA HIS A 25 10.17 15.06 6.23
C HIS A 25 9.61 16.48 6.09
N ASP A 26 8.84 16.94 7.08
CA ASP A 26 8.19 18.27 7.12
C ASP A 26 7.23 18.52 5.94
N ARG A 27 6.65 17.47 5.35
CA ARG A 27 5.64 17.61 4.31
C ARG A 27 4.25 17.65 4.94
N THR A 28 3.42 18.59 4.51
CA THR A 28 2.03 18.67 4.93
C THR A 28 1.24 17.47 4.40
N LEU A 29 0.53 16.80 5.29
CA LEU A 29 -0.41 15.73 4.99
C LEU A 29 -1.83 16.30 5.03
N ALA A 30 -2.53 16.24 3.92
CA ALA A 30 -3.86 16.83 3.78
C ALA A 30 -4.70 16.09 2.74
N TYR A 31 -6.01 16.25 2.83
CA TYR A 31 -6.97 15.86 1.82
C TYR A 31 -7.34 17.08 1.00
N LEU A 32 -7.35 16.95 -0.32
CA LEU A 32 -7.57 18.05 -1.24
C LEU A 32 -8.86 17.84 -2.03
N TYR A 33 -9.64 18.90 -2.10
CA TYR A 33 -10.92 18.90 -2.82
C TYR A 33 -10.99 20.07 -3.81
N THR A 34 -11.72 19.87 -4.90
CA THR A 34 -12.16 21.00 -5.74
C THR A 34 -13.13 21.89 -4.96
N LEU A 35 -13.43 23.08 -5.47
CA LEU A 35 -14.46 23.94 -4.86
C LEU A 35 -15.87 23.31 -4.90
N ASP A 36 -16.09 22.37 -5.84
CA ASP A 36 -17.34 21.61 -5.96
C ASP A 36 -17.41 20.42 -4.98
N GLY A 37 -16.36 20.21 -4.18
CA GLY A 37 -16.29 19.16 -3.17
C GLY A 37 -15.73 17.82 -3.65
N ASP A 38 -15.27 17.70 -4.89
CA ASP A 38 -14.68 16.46 -5.42
C ASP A 38 -13.29 16.21 -4.82
N SER A 39 -13.06 15.03 -4.25
CA SER A 39 -11.74 14.62 -3.75
C SER A 39 -10.75 14.37 -4.89
N LEU A 40 -9.61 15.06 -4.87
CA LEU A 40 -8.55 14.88 -5.84
C LEU A 40 -7.84 13.54 -5.68
N GLN A 41 -7.68 13.06 -4.44
CA GLN A 41 -7.10 11.76 -4.15
C GLN A 41 -7.99 10.64 -4.67
N LEU A 42 -9.30 10.71 -4.40
CA LEU A 42 -10.27 9.74 -4.89
C LEU A 42 -10.26 9.66 -6.42
N ALA A 43 -10.27 10.81 -7.09
CA ALA A 43 -10.22 10.87 -8.54
C ALA A 43 -8.95 10.24 -9.15
N LEU A 44 -7.79 10.37 -8.47
CA LEU A 44 -6.55 9.69 -8.89
C LEU A 44 -6.64 8.17 -8.73
N LEU A 45 -7.23 7.70 -7.62
CA LEU A 45 -7.41 6.26 -7.36
C LEU A 45 -8.37 5.64 -8.37
N GLU A 46 -9.51 6.27 -8.65
CA GLU A 46 -10.49 5.81 -9.64
C GLU A 46 -9.95 5.77 -11.08
N ALA A 47 -9.06 6.71 -11.40
CA ALA A 47 -8.36 6.72 -12.68
C ALA A 47 -7.20 5.70 -12.74
N GLY A 48 -6.88 5.02 -11.63
CA GLY A 48 -5.74 4.10 -11.53
C GLY A 48 -4.38 4.78 -11.63
N LEU A 49 -4.29 6.06 -11.30
CA LEU A 49 -3.05 6.84 -11.38
C LEU A 49 -2.26 6.89 -10.06
N ALA A 50 -2.83 6.31 -9.02
CA ALA A 50 -2.23 6.20 -7.70
C ALA A 50 -2.61 4.88 -7.03
N SER A 51 -1.86 4.47 -6.02
CA SER A 51 -2.26 3.46 -5.05
C SER A 51 -2.46 4.11 -3.68
N ALA A 52 -3.46 3.65 -2.94
CA ALA A 52 -3.71 4.13 -1.59
C ALA A 52 -2.58 3.71 -0.64
N ILE A 53 -2.21 4.61 0.25
CA ILE A 53 -1.26 4.37 1.34
C ILE A 53 -1.86 4.91 2.64
N VAL A 54 -1.64 4.21 3.74
CA VAL A 54 -2.06 4.66 5.07
C VAL A 54 -0.84 4.88 5.93
N ILE A 55 -0.72 6.08 6.45
CA ILE A 55 0.25 6.46 7.49
C ILE A 55 -0.56 6.77 8.73
N ALA A 56 -0.68 5.78 9.61
CA ALA A 56 -1.48 5.94 10.82
C ALA A 56 -0.99 7.12 11.68
N PRO A 57 -1.89 7.98 12.18
CA PRO A 57 -3.35 7.79 12.33
C PRO A 57 -4.22 8.32 11.17
N ASN A 58 -3.65 8.65 10.02
CA ASN A 58 -4.34 9.29 8.90
C ASN A 58 -5.08 8.24 8.05
N ASP A 59 -6.24 7.79 8.49
CA ASP A 59 -7.05 6.74 7.87
C ASP A 59 -8.50 7.16 7.57
N ARG A 60 -8.83 8.45 7.72
CA ARG A 60 -10.22 9.00 7.68
C ARG A 60 -11.02 8.55 6.44
N HIS A 61 -10.42 8.55 5.26
CA HIS A 61 -11.09 8.22 3.99
C HIS A 61 -10.68 6.84 3.45
N LEU A 62 -10.16 5.97 4.32
CA LEU A 62 -9.53 4.72 3.90
C LEU A 62 -10.50 3.78 3.15
N ASP A 63 -11.72 3.62 3.64
CA ASP A 63 -12.71 2.69 3.05
C ASP A 63 -13.08 3.12 1.63
N GLU A 64 -13.30 4.41 1.44
CA GLU A 64 -13.61 5.01 0.15
C GLU A 64 -12.44 4.85 -0.85
N TYR A 65 -11.22 5.16 -0.39
CA TYR A 65 -10.01 5.03 -1.19
C TYR A 65 -9.69 3.58 -1.54
N ALA A 66 -9.89 2.66 -0.61
CA ALA A 66 -9.72 1.23 -0.83
C ALA A 66 -10.71 0.69 -1.88
N ALA A 67 -11.97 1.13 -1.80
CA ALA A 67 -13.00 0.76 -2.77
C ALA A 67 -12.68 1.30 -4.17
N ALA A 68 -12.26 2.57 -4.29
CA ALA A 68 -11.87 3.18 -5.56
C ALA A 68 -10.66 2.50 -6.18
N GLU A 69 -9.62 2.24 -5.39
CA GLU A 69 -8.44 1.49 -5.84
C GLU A 69 -8.84 0.10 -6.33
N THR A 70 -9.69 -0.60 -5.59
CA THR A 70 -10.14 -1.95 -5.97
C THR A 70 -10.86 -1.94 -7.30
N ARG A 71 -11.77 -0.98 -7.54
CA ARG A 71 -12.44 -0.83 -8.84
C ARG A 71 -11.45 -0.57 -9.97
N ALA A 72 -10.50 0.35 -9.76
CA ALA A 72 -9.48 0.68 -10.76
C ALA A 72 -8.58 -0.52 -11.08
N ARG A 73 -8.21 -1.29 -10.06
CA ARG A 73 -7.38 -2.50 -10.16
C ARG A 73 -8.07 -3.60 -10.94
N LEU A 74 -9.33 -3.90 -10.62
CA LEU A 74 -10.13 -4.91 -11.31
C LEU A 74 -10.34 -4.55 -12.79
N ALA A 75 -10.46 -3.26 -13.10
CA ALA A 75 -10.57 -2.75 -14.46
C ALA A 75 -9.22 -2.58 -15.18
N GLY A 76 -8.10 -2.92 -14.57
CA GLY A 76 -6.76 -2.76 -15.15
C GLY A 76 -6.38 -1.33 -15.52
N LYS A 77 -6.98 -0.32 -14.86
CA LYS A 77 -6.75 1.09 -15.18
C LYS A 77 -5.36 1.57 -14.76
N GLY A 78 -4.73 2.39 -15.58
CA GLY A 78 -3.49 3.10 -15.27
C GLY A 78 -2.37 2.17 -14.79
N ILE A 79 -1.84 2.39 -13.58
CA ILE A 79 -0.74 1.59 -13.01
C ILE A 79 -1.12 0.10 -12.86
N TRP A 80 -2.39 -0.21 -12.73
CA TRP A 80 -2.87 -1.58 -12.52
C TRP A 80 -2.81 -2.43 -13.79
N GLY A 81 -2.76 -1.81 -14.97
CA GLY A 81 -2.49 -2.46 -16.24
C GLY A 81 -1.00 -2.66 -16.56
N VAL A 82 -0.09 -2.05 -15.78
CA VAL A 82 1.35 -2.05 -16.06
C VAL A 82 2.09 -3.09 -15.22
N SER A 83 2.83 -3.98 -15.87
CA SER A 83 3.55 -5.09 -15.22
C SER A 83 4.54 -4.64 -14.14
N THR A 84 5.15 -3.47 -14.27
CA THR A 84 6.14 -2.93 -13.32
C THR A 84 5.55 -2.72 -11.91
N TYR A 85 4.24 -2.49 -11.80
CA TYR A 85 3.56 -2.27 -10.52
C TYR A 85 3.04 -3.56 -9.88
N ARG A 86 3.20 -4.72 -10.53
CA ARG A 86 2.77 -6.00 -9.96
C ARG A 86 3.56 -6.36 -8.72
N PRO A 87 2.94 -7.09 -7.76
CA PRO A 87 3.66 -7.57 -6.59
C PRO A 87 4.87 -8.42 -6.97
N ARG A 88 6.05 -8.01 -6.53
CA ARG A 88 7.29 -8.75 -6.73
C ARG A 88 7.43 -9.85 -5.68
N HIS A 89 7.96 -10.99 -6.05
CA HIS A 89 8.17 -12.08 -5.10
C HIS A 89 9.36 -11.76 -4.18
N ALA A 90 9.17 -11.87 -2.86
CA ALA A 90 10.20 -11.53 -1.86
C ALA A 90 11.54 -12.25 -2.09
N MET A 91 11.50 -13.51 -2.57
CA MET A 91 12.72 -14.30 -2.83
C MET A 91 13.57 -13.76 -3.98
N THR A 92 12.97 -13.02 -4.93
CA THR A 92 13.68 -12.45 -6.09
C THR A 92 14.09 -11.00 -5.88
N MET A 93 13.74 -10.40 -4.73
CA MET A 93 14.05 -8.99 -4.42
C MET A 93 15.56 -8.74 -4.29
N THR A 94 15.99 -7.65 -4.87
CA THR A 94 17.38 -7.18 -4.89
C THR A 94 17.48 -5.75 -4.39
N PRO A 95 18.68 -5.22 -4.10
CA PRO A 95 18.84 -3.81 -3.71
C PRO A 95 18.33 -2.79 -4.74
N LYS A 96 18.16 -3.20 -6.01
CA LYS A 96 17.59 -2.35 -7.07
C LYS A 96 16.09 -2.15 -6.92
N ASP A 97 15.43 -2.99 -6.12
CA ASP A 97 13.99 -2.99 -5.90
C ASP A 97 13.56 -2.12 -4.71
N ARG A 98 14.46 -1.24 -4.23
CA ARG A 98 14.13 -0.22 -3.21
C ARG A 98 13.16 0.81 -3.78
N GLY A 99 12.36 1.39 -2.90
CA GLY A 99 11.33 2.34 -3.26
C GLY A 99 9.95 1.83 -2.88
N TYR A 100 8.92 2.57 -3.28
CA TYR A 100 7.54 2.15 -3.04
C TYR A 100 7.14 1.01 -3.98
N GLY A 101 6.48 -0.01 -3.42
CA GLY A 101 6.01 -1.14 -4.23
C GLY A 101 5.20 -2.15 -3.44
N PHE A 102 4.86 -3.22 -4.15
CA PHE A 102 4.13 -4.36 -3.62
C PHE A 102 5.05 -5.57 -3.59
N VAL A 103 5.12 -6.25 -2.45
CA VAL A 103 5.94 -7.45 -2.29
C VAL A 103 5.05 -8.59 -1.81
N ARG A 104 5.11 -9.73 -2.51
CA ARG A 104 4.38 -10.95 -2.14
C ARG A 104 5.32 -12.03 -1.65
N GLY A 105 4.82 -12.89 -0.80
CA GLY A 105 5.53 -14.08 -0.35
C GLY A 105 4.83 -14.77 0.80
N ARG A 106 5.31 -15.96 1.13
CA ARG A 106 4.85 -16.68 2.30
C ARG A 106 5.65 -16.26 3.52
N VAL A 107 4.98 -16.04 4.64
CA VAL A 107 5.64 -15.80 5.92
C VAL A 107 6.31 -17.09 6.37
N GLN A 108 7.62 -17.15 6.28
CA GLN A 108 8.43 -18.33 6.62
C GLN A 108 8.77 -18.38 8.11
N ARG A 109 8.87 -17.23 8.75
CA ARG A 109 9.21 -17.09 10.17
C ARG A 109 8.65 -15.79 10.73
N THR A 110 8.06 -15.91 11.91
CA THR A 110 7.58 -14.77 12.72
C THR A 110 8.47 -14.61 13.95
N VAL A 111 8.87 -13.37 14.26
CA VAL A 111 9.60 -13.02 15.48
C VAL A 111 8.79 -11.99 16.27
N LEU A 112 8.41 -12.35 17.48
CA LEU A 112 7.60 -11.50 18.38
C LEU A 112 8.49 -10.76 19.36
N GLY A 113 9.26 -9.78 18.86
CA GLY A 113 10.15 -8.96 19.67
C GLY A 113 9.40 -7.98 20.60
N LYS A 114 10.09 -7.42 21.59
CA LYS A 114 9.49 -6.46 22.54
C LYS A 114 8.98 -5.19 21.87
N LYS A 115 9.76 -4.62 20.94
CA LYS A 115 9.44 -3.37 20.22
C LYS A 115 8.90 -3.61 18.81
N TRP A 116 9.40 -4.64 18.14
CA TRP A 116 9.10 -4.95 16.76
C TRP A 116 8.58 -6.37 16.60
N LEU A 117 7.59 -6.51 15.74
CA LEU A 117 7.16 -7.79 15.17
C LEU A 117 7.80 -7.88 13.78
N GLU A 118 8.39 -9.05 13.49
CA GLU A 118 9.07 -9.30 12.23
C GLU A 118 8.42 -10.48 11.53
N PHE A 119 8.07 -10.29 10.27
CA PHE A 119 7.53 -11.34 9.40
C PHE A 119 8.46 -11.53 8.21
N HIS A 120 9.21 -12.61 8.23
CA HIS A 120 10.22 -12.91 7.23
C HIS A 120 9.58 -13.64 6.04
N LEU A 121 9.53 -12.99 4.87
CA LEU A 121 9.03 -13.58 3.62
C LEU A 121 10.12 -14.28 2.83
N ALA A 122 11.38 -13.93 3.06
CA ALA A 122 12.56 -14.54 2.47
C ALA A 122 13.76 -14.30 3.39
N ARG A 123 14.87 -15.00 3.12
CA ARG A 123 16.11 -14.82 3.90
C ARG A 123 16.59 -13.36 3.93
N ASN A 124 16.31 -12.62 2.87
CA ASN A 124 16.77 -11.25 2.68
C ASN A 124 15.63 -10.21 2.73
N PHE A 125 14.39 -10.60 3.02
CA PHE A 125 13.26 -9.67 3.08
C PHE A 125 12.39 -9.87 4.32
N VAL A 126 12.15 -8.78 5.06
CA VAL A 126 11.35 -8.77 6.28
C VAL A 126 10.34 -7.63 6.30
N ILE A 127 9.13 -7.91 6.77
CA ILE A 127 8.13 -6.91 7.13
C ILE A 127 8.31 -6.59 8.61
N LEU A 128 8.41 -5.30 8.94
CA LEU A 128 8.51 -4.79 10.29
C LEU A 128 7.25 -4.04 10.67
N ILE A 129 6.72 -4.38 11.85
CA ILE A 129 5.57 -3.67 12.43
C ILE A 129 5.89 -3.37 13.89
N GLN A 130 5.75 -2.13 14.31
CA GLN A 130 5.90 -1.80 15.74
C GLN A 130 4.81 -2.52 16.54
N ARG A 131 5.17 -3.14 17.66
CA ARG A 131 4.22 -3.87 18.52
C ARG A 131 3.06 -2.97 18.98
N ALA A 132 3.33 -1.71 19.31
CA ALA A 132 2.30 -0.74 19.68
C ALA A 132 1.30 -0.50 18.53
N ARG A 133 1.79 -0.37 17.29
CA ARG A 133 0.92 -0.21 16.11
C ARG A 133 0.13 -1.48 15.81
N TRP A 134 0.73 -2.65 16.03
CA TRP A 134 -0.01 -3.91 15.92
C TRP A 134 -1.17 -3.95 16.91
N GLN A 135 -0.93 -3.66 18.19
CA GLN A 135 -1.95 -3.65 19.23
C GLN A 135 -3.06 -2.64 18.98
N GLN A 136 -2.72 -1.50 18.37
CA GLN A 136 -3.66 -0.42 18.09
C GLN A 136 -4.56 -0.71 16.88
N TYR A 137 -4.01 -1.26 15.79
CA TYR A 137 -4.71 -1.32 14.50
C TYR A 137 -5.02 -2.74 14.02
N PHE A 138 -4.21 -3.75 14.40
CA PHE A 138 -4.42 -5.11 13.92
C PHE A 138 -5.29 -5.89 14.92
N ARG A 139 -6.46 -6.29 14.49
CA ARG A 139 -7.47 -6.94 15.36
C ARG A 139 -7.35 -8.46 15.39
N TYR A 140 -6.13 -9.00 15.18
CA TYR A 140 -5.87 -10.43 15.20
C TYR A 140 -4.46 -10.75 15.72
N SER A 141 -4.26 -11.99 16.15
CA SER A 141 -2.94 -12.45 16.63
C SER A 141 -1.90 -12.43 15.51
N PRO A 142 -0.64 -11.99 15.77
CA PRO A 142 0.46 -12.07 14.81
C PRO A 142 0.68 -13.50 14.27
N CYS A 143 0.43 -14.53 15.08
CA CYS A 143 0.57 -15.93 14.69
C CYS A 143 -0.36 -16.35 13.54
N ARG A 144 -1.44 -15.59 13.27
CA ARG A 144 -2.30 -15.85 12.12
C ARG A 144 -1.60 -15.57 10.77
N LEU A 145 -0.44 -14.94 10.80
CA LEU A 145 0.37 -14.73 9.60
C LEU A 145 1.40 -15.84 9.38
N ASP A 146 1.64 -16.70 10.37
CA ASP A 146 2.58 -17.83 10.20
C ASP A 146 2.14 -18.70 9.03
N GLN A 147 3.09 -18.98 8.12
CA GLN A 147 2.88 -19.74 6.90
C GLN A 147 1.80 -19.17 5.95
N ALA A 148 1.29 -17.97 6.23
CA ALA A 148 0.32 -17.31 5.34
C ALA A 148 1.03 -16.71 4.12
N ASP A 149 0.38 -16.83 2.96
CA ASP A 149 0.75 -16.05 1.78
C ASP A 149 0.20 -14.64 1.94
N VAL A 150 1.06 -13.64 1.71
CA VAL A 150 0.72 -12.23 1.92
C VAL A 150 1.21 -11.35 0.78
N VAL A 151 0.55 -10.21 0.61
CA VAL A 151 1.10 -9.07 -0.13
C VAL A 151 1.22 -7.89 0.82
N VAL A 152 2.41 -7.30 0.89
CA VAL A 152 2.64 -6.06 1.60
C VAL A 152 2.88 -4.93 0.60
N ARG A 153 2.29 -3.78 0.86
CA ARG A 153 2.56 -2.52 0.14
C ARG A 153 3.33 -1.57 1.04
N GLY A 154 4.31 -0.89 0.51
CA GLY A 154 5.07 0.09 1.28
C GLY A 154 6.41 0.42 0.67
N TRP A 155 7.17 1.21 1.42
CA TRP A 155 8.50 1.62 1.02
C TRP A 155 9.53 0.55 1.37
N VAL A 156 10.10 -0.06 0.34
CA VAL A 156 11.20 -1.03 0.50
C VAL A 156 12.50 -0.28 0.72
N SER A 157 13.16 -0.56 1.83
CA SER A 157 14.44 0.02 2.24
C SER A 157 15.40 -1.10 2.69
N GLY A 158 16.62 -0.74 3.10
CA GLY A 158 17.56 -1.68 3.67
C GLY A 158 19.01 -1.39 3.33
N LYS A 159 19.93 -2.16 3.92
CA LYS A 159 21.38 -2.03 3.70
C LYS A 159 21.91 -3.31 3.04
N GLY A 160 22.72 -3.16 2.00
CA GLY A 160 23.24 -4.30 1.24
C GLY A 160 22.08 -5.16 0.67
N LYS A 161 22.18 -6.46 0.84
CA LYS A 161 21.16 -7.42 0.36
C LYS A 161 19.98 -7.59 1.32
N ARG A 162 20.02 -7.03 2.54
CA ARG A 162 18.92 -7.12 3.51
C ARG A 162 17.89 -6.03 3.24
N LEU A 163 16.72 -6.42 2.79
CA LEU A 163 15.61 -5.54 2.47
C LEU A 163 14.52 -5.65 3.54
N ARG A 164 13.81 -4.56 3.73
CA ARG A 164 12.68 -4.49 4.65
C ARG A 164 11.65 -3.49 4.18
N THR A 165 10.42 -3.70 4.60
CA THR A 165 9.38 -2.68 4.59
C THR A 165 8.83 -2.52 6.00
N THR A 166 8.56 -1.28 6.41
CA THR A 166 7.92 -0.98 7.69
C THR A 166 6.51 -0.49 7.41
N ILE A 167 5.54 -1.09 8.07
CA ILE A 167 4.13 -0.72 7.95
C ILE A 167 3.52 -0.47 9.33
N SER A 168 2.47 0.35 9.37
CA SER A 168 1.81 0.75 10.62
C SER A 168 0.31 0.44 10.65
N HIS A 169 -0.27 -0.02 9.55
CA HIS A 169 -1.72 -0.23 9.44
C HIS A 169 -2.02 -1.53 8.67
N PRO A 170 -3.10 -2.28 9.04
CA PRO A 170 -3.47 -3.55 8.39
C PRO A 170 -3.76 -3.41 6.90
N PHE A 171 -4.27 -2.28 6.43
CA PHE A 171 -4.47 -2.00 5.00
C PHE A 171 -3.20 -2.19 4.15
N MET A 172 -2.02 -2.03 4.77
CA MET A 172 -0.72 -2.19 4.09
C MET A 172 -0.29 -3.66 3.98
N LEU A 173 -1.03 -4.59 4.59
CA LEU A 173 -0.71 -6.03 4.63
C LEU A 173 -1.95 -6.85 4.34
N GLU A 174 -2.02 -7.41 3.17
CA GLU A 174 -3.12 -8.26 2.75
C GLU A 174 -2.73 -9.73 2.86
N ARG A 175 -3.55 -10.54 3.54
CA ARG A 175 -3.46 -12.01 3.44
C ARG A 175 -4.08 -12.44 2.13
N CYS A 176 -3.38 -13.33 1.43
CA CYS A 176 -3.92 -13.96 0.25
C CYS A 176 -5.08 -14.85 0.66
N ALA A 177 -6.30 -14.32 0.55
CA ALA A 177 -7.50 -15.11 0.64
C ALA A 177 -7.86 -15.63 -0.75
N ASP A 178 -8.65 -16.69 -0.82
CA ASP A 178 -9.13 -17.29 -2.08
C ASP A 178 -10.14 -16.40 -2.84
N THR A 179 -10.24 -15.13 -2.48
CA THR A 179 -11.11 -14.15 -3.14
C THR A 179 -10.37 -13.50 -4.30
N GLY A 180 -10.91 -13.57 -5.52
CA GLY A 180 -10.32 -13.02 -6.74
C GLY A 180 -10.07 -11.50 -6.74
N GLN A 181 -10.44 -10.79 -5.66
CA GLN A 181 -10.22 -9.35 -5.48
C GLN A 181 -8.90 -9.01 -4.77
N SER A 182 -8.19 -10.02 -4.24
CA SER A 182 -6.93 -9.84 -3.53
C SER A 182 -5.82 -9.35 -4.47
N LEU A 183 -4.90 -8.53 -3.94
CA LEU A 183 -3.62 -8.18 -4.59
C LEU A 183 -2.80 -9.43 -4.94
N CYS A 184 -3.02 -10.54 -4.22
CA CYS A 184 -2.37 -11.81 -4.47
C CYS A 184 -2.72 -12.40 -5.85
N HIS A 185 -3.93 -12.12 -6.33
CA HIS A 185 -4.44 -12.60 -7.61
C HIS A 185 -4.25 -11.59 -8.75
N TRP A 186 -3.50 -10.54 -8.53
CA TRP A 186 -3.14 -9.59 -9.57
C TRP A 186 -2.22 -10.27 -10.60
N SER A 187 -2.82 -11.06 -11.47
CA SER A 187 -2.15 -11.81 -12.53
C SER A 187 -2.35 -11.17 -13.91
N ALA A 188 -1.49 -11.57 -14.86
CA ALA A 188 -1.58 -11.12 -16.25
C ALA A 188 -2.87 -11.51 -16.96
N ALA A 189 -3.63 -12.49 -16.44
CA ALA A 189 -4.86 -12.97 -17.05
C ALA A 189 -6.03 -11.98 -16.94
N ALA A 190 -6.06 -11.14 -15.91
CA ALA A 190 -7.10 -10.12 -15.74
C ALA A 190 -7.07 -9.02 -16.81
N VAL A 191 -5.92 -8.84 -17.48
CA VAL A 191 -5.74 -7.80 -18.52
C VAL A 191 -6.30 -8.24 -19.89
N ARG A 192 -6.49 -9.55 -20.13
CA ARG A 192 -6.95 -10.05 -21.43
C ARG A 192 -8.48 -10.03 -21.63
N LEU A 193 -9.24 -9.74 -20.58
CA LEU A 193 -10.70 -9.69 -20.63
C LEU A 193 -11.24 -8.26 -20.82
N ALA A 194 -10.37 -7.26 -20.94
CA ALA A 194 -10.74 -5.85 -21.11
C ALA A 194 -10.28 -5.25 -22.45
N GLN A 195 -10.00 -6.11 -23.46
CA GLN A 195 -9.77 -5.68 -24.85
C GLN A 195 -10.92 -6.14 -25.74
#